data_9ff3cf5a5ab7c736e8a6e3123891ec85
#
_entry.id   9ff3cf5a5ab7c736e8a6e3123891ec85
#
_cell.length_a   1.000
_cell.length_b   1.000
_cell.length_c   1.000
_cell.angle_alpha   90.00
_cell.angle_beta   90.00
_cell.angle_gamma   90.00
#
_symmetry.space_group_name_H-M   'P 1'
#
loop_
_entity.id
_entity.type
_entity.pdbx_description
1 polymer ?
#
loop_
_entity_poly.entity_id
_entity_poly.type
_entity_poly.pdbx_seq_one_letter_code
_entity_poly.pdbx_strand_id
1 'polypeptide(L)'
;VSGRLDDAGHLHKREVGMSHDLKKAITEAWHAAWDKGDVSVFDQLTDDNFRRKSAHSGGLIDLEAIKTDILGIRAAFPDLTTVVDHIVIDGDDRDCKAAVYWHSTGTFTEPLGDVPPTGTSVVTHGSNLLTFDAGRIILEEATWDPSALLADLGLKSLASAFDQENESVSDNLDGEPTKDALKAFNRQFITGVTVVTAMDAEGKPRGLAVNSYNSVSLEPPLVMVCVQKSSSTYASLFQASHMGINILGGSQRDTLRTFASKGADKFADLDWHQGPNGSPLLDGSSASIEVEIKERFQAHTHTIFVGRVRSAEATEDDPIIYKAGQFFDSSDLTPLD
;
A
#
# COMPACT_ATOMS: atom_id res chain seq x y z
N VAL A 1 -42.21 56.20 -0.98
CA VAL A 1 -41.66 55.03 -0.27
C VAL A 1 -41.76 53.78 -1.14
N SER A 2 -41.27 53.83 -2.41
CA SER A 2 -41.28 52.62 -3.26
C SER A 2 -39.95 52.32 -3.96
N GLY A 3 -38.87 52.89 -3.43
CA GLY A 3 -37.54 52.73 -4.06
C GLY A 3 -36.54 51.82 -3.36
N ARG A 4 -36.89 51.10 -2.32
CA ARG A 4 -35.94 50.29 -1.54
C ARG A 4 -36.02 48.76 -1.77
N LEU A 5 -36.95 48.26 -2.53
CA LEU A 5 -37.10 46.82 -2.77
C LEU A 5 -36.46 46.35 -4.06
N ASP A 6 -36.19 47.22 -5.02
CA ASP A 6 -35.60 46.85 -6.29
C ASP A 6 -34.07 46.69 -6.25
N ASP A 7 -33.38 47.43 -5.41
CA ASP A 7 -31.93 47.33 -5.29
C ASP A 7 -31.47 46.05 -4.58
N ALA A 8 -32.22 45.54 -3.61
CA ALA A 8 -31.88 44.27 -2.91
C ALA A 8 -32.10 43.05 -3.81
N GLY A 9 -33.11 43.06 -4.68
CA GLY A 9 -33.39 42.01 -5.64
C GLY A 9 -32.33 41.88 -6.72
N HIS A 10 -31.76 43.03 -7.17
CA HIS A 10 -30.67 42.99 -8.16
C HIS A 10 -29.34 42.53 -7.59
N LEU A 11 -28.99 42.92 -6.35
CA LEU A 11 -27.81 42.45 -5.64
C LEU A 11 -27.88 40.93 -5.42
N HIS A 12 -29.00 40.42 -4.93
CA HIS A 12 -29.18 38.98 -4.68
C HIS A 12 -29.14 38.14 -5.95
N LYS A 13 -29.69 38.65 -7.10
CA LYS A 13 -29.59 37.96 -8.40
C LYS A 13 -28.15 37.96 -8.95
N ARG A 14 -27.38 39.03 -8.74
CA ARG A 14 -25.99 39.13 -9.15
C ARG A 14 -25.10 38.16 -8.35
N GLU A 15 -25.23 38.17 -7.02
CA GLU A 15 -24.52 37.25 -6.13
C GLU A 15 -24.82 35.78 -6.43
N VAL A 16 -26.08 35.43 -6.70
CA VAL A 16 -26.48 34.05 -7.09
C VAL A 16 -25.89 33.65 -8.45
N GLY A 17 -25.80 34.57 -9.42
CA GLY A 17 -25.21 34.32 -10.73
C GLY A 17 -23.71 34.09 -10.66
N MET A 18 -22.99 34.94 -9.92
CA MET A 18 -21.54 34.89 -9.77
C MET A 18 -21.09 33.65 -8.99
N SER A 19 -21.73 33.34 -7.86
CA SER A 19 -21.47 32.11 -7.10
C SER A 19 -21.71 30.82 -7.92
N HIS A 20 -22.61 30.85 -8.87
CA HIS A 20 -22.85 29.72 -9.78
C HIS A 20 -21.69 29.53 -10.77
N ASP A 21 -21.11 30.60 -11.28
CA ASP A 21 -19.98 30.58 -12.21
C ASP A 21 -18.71 30.04 -11.52
N LEU A 22 -18.46 30.44 -10.27
CA LEU A 22 -17.31 29.93 -9.48
C LEU A 22 -17.46 28.44 -9.16
N LYS A 23 -18.64 27.98 -8.76
CA LYS A 23 -18.91 26.54 -8.56
C LYS A 23 -18.64 25.74 -9.83
N LYS A 24 -19.09 26.24 -10.98
CA LYS A 24 -18.85 25.59 -12.27
C LYS A 24 -17.36 25.53 -12.59
N ALA A 25 -16.62 26.62 -12.41
CA ALA A 25 -15.18 26.68 -12.68
C ALA A 25 -14.41 25.69 -11.79
N ILE A 26 -14.73 25.61 -10.49
CA ILE A 26 -14.14 24.62 -9.59
C ILE A 26 -14.45 23.19 -10.07
N THR A 27 -15.71 22.88 -10.40
CA THR A 27 -16.09 21.54 -10.84
C THR A 27 -15.38 21.15 -12.14
N GLU A 28 -15.31 22.04 -13.11
CA GLU A 28 -14.61 21.82 -14.39
C GLU A 28 -13.10 21.58 -14.18
N ALA A 29 -12.48 22.33 -13.28
CA ALA A 29 -11.07 22.14 -12.95
C ALA A 29 -10.81 20.80 -12.25
N TRP A 30 -11.70 20.39 -11.32
CA TRP A 30 -11.62 19.07 -10.69
C TRP A 30 -11.67 17.94 -11.72
N HIS A 31 -12.65 17.96 -12.62
CA HIS A 31 -12.74 16.97 -13.69
C HIS A 31 -11.55 17.01 -14.67
N ALA A 32 -11.05 18.20 -15.03
CA ALA A 32 -9.90 18.29 -15.91
C ALA A 32 -8.65 17.66 -15.26
N ALA A 33 -8.37 17.98 -14.01
CA ALA A 33 -7.19 17.49 -13.30
C ALA A 33 -7.31 16.01 -12.93
N TRP A 34 -8.39 15.62 -12.24
CA TRP A 34 -8.52 14.29 -11.67
C TRP A 34 -8.98 13.22 -12.65
N ASP A 35 -9.89 13.55 -13.61
CA ASP A 35 -10.37 12.55 -14.58
C ASP A 35 -9.51 12.50 -15.84
N LYS A 36 -8.96 13.64 -16.27
CA LYS A 36 -8.22 13.74 -17.55
C LYS A 36 -6.72 13.91 -17.38
N GLY A 37 -6.24 14.22 -16.17
CA GLY A 37 -4.83 14.49 -15.91
C GLY A 37 -4.33 15.85 -16.41
N ASP A 38 -5.25 16.75 -16.78
CA ASP A 38 -4.89 18.12 -17.15
C ASP A 38 -4.71 18.97 -15.90
N VAL A 39 -3.54 18.83 -15.29
CA VAL A 39 -3.19 19.58 -14.07
C VAL A 39 -2.84 21.04 -14.33
N SER A 40 -2.69 21.44 -15.62
CA SER A 40 -2.37 22.84 -15.99
C SER A 40 -3.53 23.80 -15.68
N VAL A 41 -4.73 23.28 -15.50
CA VAL A 41 -5.90 24.09 -15.11
C VAL A 41 -5.69 24.83 -13.80
N PHE A 42 -4.88 24.30 -12.90
CA PHE A 42 -4.59 24.96 -11.63
C PHE A 42 -3.70 26.18 -11.77
N ASP A 43 -2.88 26.30 -12.81
CA ASP A 43 -2.04 27.48 -13.06
C ASP A 43 -2.88 28.77 -13.24
N GLN A 44 -4.12 28.60 -13.72
CA GLN A 44 -5.04 29.73 -13.92
C GLN A 44 -5.87 30.04 -12.66
N LEU A 45 -6.05 29.08 -11.77
CA LEU A 45 -6.92 29.19 -10.59
C LEU A 45 -6.15 29.55 -9.32
N THR A 46 -4.86 29.25 -9.25
CA THR A 46 -4.04 29.46 -8.05
C THR A 46 -3.19 30.72 -8.14
N ASP A 47 -2.85 31.26 -6.98
CA ASP A 47 -1.83 32.31 -6.84
C ASP A 47 -0.41 31.71 -6.89
N ASP A 48 0.58 32.54 -7.23
CA ASP A 48 1.99 32.13 -7.29
C ASP A 48 2.53 31.61 -5.94
N ASN A 49 1.95 32.07 -4.82
CA ASN A 49 2.29 31.66 -3.47
C ASN A 49 1.35 30.60 -2.90
N PHE A 50 0.56 29.96 -3.76
CA PHE A 50 -0.38 28.92 -3.36
C PHE A 50 0.31 27.85 -2.48
N ARG A 51 -0.42 27.39 -1.44
CA ARG A 51 0.00 26.28 -0.57
C ARG A 51 -1.16 25.34 -0.31
N ARG A 52 -0.83 24.05 -0.19
CA ARG A 52 -1.78 23.04 0.28
C ARG A 52 -1.32 22.47 1.61
N LYS A 53 -2.28 22.27 2.50
CA LYS A 53 -2.15 21.57 3.77
C LYS A 53 -3.03 20.33 3.75
N SER A 54 -2.47 19.17 4.11
CA SER A 54 -3.25 18.00 4.43
C SER A 54 -2.71 17.33 5.70
N ALA A 55 -3.52 16.52 6.36
CA ALA A 55 -3.09 15.81 7.58
C ALA A 55 -1.89 14.87 7.35
N HIS A 56 -1.63 14.48 6.10
CA HIS A 56 -0.63 13.49 5.72
C HIS A 56 0.59 14.06 4.99
N SER A 57 0.59 15.38 4.69
CA SER A 57 1.70 15.99 3.93
C SER A 57 2.90 16.41 4.79
N GLY A 58 2.86 16.19 6.12
CA GLY A 58 3.95 16.61 7.02
C GLY A 58 4.24 18.12 7.04
N GLY A 59 3.46 18.94 6.29
CA GLY A 59 3.66 20.38 6.16
C GLY A 59 2.87 20.98 5.00
N LEU A 60 3.24 22.22 4.63
CA LEU A 60 2.67 22.91 3.47
C LEU A 60 3.43 22.47 2.21
N ILE A 61 2.71 22.04 1.19
CA ILE A 61 3.25 21.72 -0.14
C ILE A 61 2.84 22.77 -1.18
N ASP A 62 3.61 22.91 -2.23
CA ASP A 62 3.35 23.83 -3.33
C ASP A 62 2.51 23.20 -4.45
N LEU A 63 2.22 23.98 -5.49
CA LEU A 63 1.39 23.55 -6.61
C LEU A 63 2.03 22.41 -7.41
N GLU A 64 3.35 22.44 -7.62
CA GLU A 64 4.04 21.42 -8.42
C GLU A 64 4.05 20.05 -7.71
N ALA A 65 4.16 20.04 -6.38
CA ALA A 65 4.02 18.81 -5.61
C ALA A 65 2.62 18.22 -5.76
N ILE A 66 1.57 19.03 -5.73
CA ILE A 66 0.17 18.57 -5.92
C ILE A 66 -0.03 18.02 -7.33
N LYS A 67 0.46 18.70 -8.36
CA LYS A 67 0.38 18.20 -9.74
C LYS A 67 1.04 16.82 -9.87
N THR A 68 2.19 16.65 -9.24
CA THR A 68 2.92 15.37 -9.20
C THR A 68 2.09 14.27 -8.50
N ASP A 69 1.49 14.59 -7.35
CA ASP A 69 0.63 13.67 -6.59
C ASP A 69 -0.58 13.24 -7.42
N ILE A 70 -1.27 14.18 -8.08
CA ILE A 70 -2.43 13.88 -8.94
C ILE A 70 -2.04 12.94 -10.07
N LEU A 71 -0.96 13.23 -10.77
CA LEU A 71 -0.47 12.40 -11.87
C LEU A 71 -0.04 11.01 -11.41
N GLY A 72 0.57 10.90 -10.22
CA GLY A 72 0.95 9.64 -9.60
C GLY A 72 -0.26 8.78 -9.25
N ILE A 73 -1.29 9.37 -8.66
CA ILE A 73 -2.55 8.67 -8.35
C ILE A 73 -3.24 8.23 -9.65
N ARG A 74 -3.32 9.08 -10.64
CA ARG A 74 -3.91 8.73 -11.94
C ARG A 74 -3.15 7.63 -12.68
N ALA A 75 -1.84 7.60 -12.56
CA ALA A 75 -1.04 6.50 -13.12
C ALA A 75 -1.41 5.17 -12.50
N ALA A 76 -1.64 5.14 -11.18
CA ALA A 76 -2.04 3.93 -10.44
C ALA A 76 -3.49 3.51 -10.70
N PHE A 77 -4.37 4.47 -10.98
CA PHE A 77 -5.80 4.30 -11.25
C PHE A 77 -6.17 4.93 -12.61
N PRO A 78 -5.87 4.28 -13.75
CA PRO A 78 -6.07 4.87 -15.08
C PRO A 78 -7.54 5.22 -15.39
N ASP A 79 -8.49 4.51 -14.77
CA ASP A 79 -9.93 4.71 -14.87
C ASP A 79 -10.50 5.65 -13.79
N LEU A 80 -9.64 6.39 -13.07
CA LEU A 80 -10.05 7.29 -12.00
C LEU A 80 -11.09 8.28 -12.48
N THR A 81 -12.21 8.34 -11.78
CA THR A 81 -13.31 9.28 -11.99
C THR A 81 -13.65 9.96 -10.68
N THR A 82 -13.73 11.29 -10.68
CA THR A 82 -14.04 12.08 -9.50
C THR A 82 -15.31 12.88 -9.71
N VAL A 83 -16.23 12.75 -8.77
CA VAL A 83 -17.49 13.50 -8.75
C VAL A 83 -17.43 14.55 -7.65
N VAL A 84 -17.72 15.79 -8.01
CA VAL A 84 -17.92 16.87 -7.03
C VAL A 84 -19.39 16.80 -6.58
N ASP A 85 -19.60 16.35 -5.34
CA ASP A 85 -20.93 16.16 -4.79
C ASP A 85 -21.59 17.48 -4.39
N HIS A 86 -20.83 18.31 -3.67
CA HIS A 86 -21.31 19.61 -3.16
C HIS A 86 -20.22 20.67 -3.11
N ILE A 87 -20.59 21.90 -3.44
CA ILE A 87 -19.75 23.08 -3.20
C ILE A 87 -20.55 24.10 -2.37
N VAL A 88 -19.98 24.47 -1.23
CA VAL A 88 -20.51 25.55 -0.37
C VAL A 88 -19.52 26.72 -0.44
N ILE A 89 -20.00 27.93 -0.76
CA ILE A 89 -19.20 29.15 -0.86
C ILE A 89 -19.66 30.10 0.20
N ASP A 90 -18.71 30.68 0.93
CA ASP A 90 -18.88 31.73 1.92
C ASP A 90 -18.00 32.92 1.53
N GLY A 91 -18.61 34.03 1.18
CA GLY A 91 -17.97 35.26 0.65
C GLY A 91 -18.40 35.55 -0.78
N ASP A 92 -17.64 36.42 -1.47
CA ASP A 92 -17.86 36.77 -2.87
C ASP A 92 -16.91 36.01 -3.82
N ASP A 93 -16.98 36.25 -5.12
CA ASP A 93 -16.17 35.48 -6.10
C ASP A 93 -14.68 35.83 -6.07
N ARG A 94 -14.28 36.86 -5.36
CA ARG A 94 -12.89 37.30 -5.25
C ARG A 94 -12.27 36.97 -3.93
N ASP A 95 -13.04 37.07 -2.86
CA ASP A 95 -12.59 36.89 -1.49
C ASP A 95 -13.57 35.99 -0.76
N CYS A 96 -13.35 34.69 -0.87
CA CYS A 96 -14.26 33.68 -0.31
C CYS A 96 -13.53 32.43 0.17
N LYS A 97 -14.30 31.59 0.86
CA LYS A 97 -13.96 30.21 1.13
C LYS A 97 -14.94 29.29 0.43
N ALA A 98 -14.41 28.29 -0.30
CA ALA A 98 -15.21 27.28 -0.94
C ALA A 98 -14.89 25.90 -0.35
N ALA A 99 -15.87 25.26 0.26
CA ALA A 99 -15.78 23.86 0.69
C ALA A 99 -16.28 22.95 -0.44
N VAL A 100 -15.41 22.09 -0.93
CA VAL A 100 -15.66 21.13 -2.03
C VAL A 100 -15.73 19.74 -1.44
N TYR A 101 -16.87 19.07 -1.54
CA TYR A 101 -17.05 17.66 -1.17
C TYR A 101 -17.06 16.81 -2.42
N TRP A 102 -16.32 15.72 -2.39
CA TRP A 102 -16.12 14.86 -3.54
C TRP A 102 -16.01 13.38 -3.16
N HIS A 103 -16.28 12.54 -4.12
CA HIS A 103 -15.85 11.13 -4.08
C HIS A 103 -15.17 10.76 -5.39
N SER A 104 -14.25 9.80 -5.32
CA SER A 104 -13.56 9.27 -6.47
C SER A 104 -13.70 7.75 -6.49
N THR A 105 -13.81 7.19 -7.69
CA THR A 105 -13.82 5.75 -7.95
C THR A 105 -12.70 5.42 -8.93
N GLY A 106 -12.08 4.27 -8.77
CA GLY A 106 -11.05 3.80 -9.68
C GLY A 106 -10.62 2.38 -9.37
N THR A 107 -9.96 1.73 -10.32
CA THR A 107 -9.42 0.38 -10.20
C THR A 107 -7.91 0.44 -10.13
N PHE A 108 -7.33 -0.15 -9.09
CA PHE A 108 -5.89 -0.17 -8.85
C PHE A 108 -5.21 -1.17 -9.77
N THR A 109 -4.79 -0.73 -10.96
CA THR A 109 -4.24 -1.58 -12.03
C THR A 109 -2.76 -1.35 -12.32
N GLU A 110 -2.18 -0.23 -11.84
CA GLU A 110 -0.77 0.09 -12.02
C GLU A 110 -0.12 0.39 -10.66
N PRO A 111 1.21 0.26 -10.52
CA PRO A 111 1.88 0.44 -9.22
C PRO A 111 1.70 1.83 -8.62
N LEU A 112 1.49 1.90 -7.31
CA LEU A 112 1.51 3.15 -6.53
C LEU A 112 2.74 3.16 -5.61
N GLY A 113 3.81 3.81 -6.04
CA GLY A 113 5.10 3.72 -5.39
C GLY A 113 5.61 2.27 -5.35
N ASP A 114 5.90 1.75 -4.16
CA ASP A 114 6.32 0.36 -3.94
C ASP A 114 5.17 -0.64 -3.83
N VAL A 115 3.93 -0.19 -3.97
CA VAL A 115 2.73 -1.04 -3.84
C VAL A 115 2.34 -1.58 -5.20
N PRO A 116 2.42 -2.91 -5.43
CA PRO A 116 1.96 -3.52 -6.67
C PRO A 116 0.44 -3.44 -6.80
N PRO A 117 -0.10 -3.38 -8.04
CA PRO A 117 -1.53 -3.33 -8.27
C PRO A 117 -2.24 -4.60 -7.80
N THR A 118 -3.47 -4.45 -7.29
CA THR A 118 -4.29 -5.58 -6.84
C THR A 118 -5.48 -5.87 -7.76
N GLY A 119 -5.78 -4.97 -8.72
CA GLY A 119 -6.99 -5.05 -9.53
C GLY A 119 -8.27 -4.72 -8.75
N THR A 120 -8.16 -4.22 -7.52
CA THR A 120 -9.31 -3.90 -6.68
C THR A 120 -9.89 -2.54 -7.05
N SER A 121 -11.22 -2.46 -7.20
CA SER A 121 -11.94 -1.19 -7.33
C SER A 121 -12.19 -0.59 -5.94
N VAL A 122 -11.97 0.71 -5.82
CA VAL A 122 -12.11 1.45 -4.56
C VAL A 122 -12.98 2.68 -4.73
N VAL A 123 -13.55 3.14 -3.63
CA VAL A 123 -14.27 4.42 -3.54
C VAL A 123 -13.65 5.22 -2.41
N THR A 124 -13.22 6.45 -2.71
CA THR A 124 -12.68 7.38 -1.71
C THR A 124 -13.55 8.62 -1.61
N HIS A 125 -13.65 9.17 -0.41
CA HIS A 125 -14.37 10.40 -0.15
C HIS A 125 -13.43 11.43 0.48
N GLY A 126 -13.66 12.70 0.17
CA GLY A 126 -12.89 13.76 0.76
C GLY A 126 -13.55 15.13 0.67
N SER A 127 -12.88 16.09 1.28
CA SER A 127 -13.26 17.48 1.17
C SER A 127 -12.04 18.39 1.13
N ASN A 128 -12.16 19.48 0.38
CA ASN A 128 -11.13 20.51 0.29
C ASN A 128 -11.77 21.87 0.65
N LEU A 129 -11.12 22.60 1.55
CA LEU A 129 -11.45 23.99 1.82
C LEU A 129 -10.48 24.87 1.04
N LEU A 130 -11.00 25.58 0.05
CA LEU A 130 -10.26 26.52 -0.79
C LEU A 130 -10.44 27.92 -0.23
N THR A 131 -9.34 28.64 0.01
CA THR A 131 -9.37 30.07 0.38
C THR A 131 -8.96 30.88 -0.83
N PHE A 132 -9.82 31.79 -1.25
CA PHE A 132 -9.61 32.71 -2.36
C PHE A 132 -9.22 34.10 -1.85
N ASP A 133 -8.27 34.71 -2.53
CA ASP A 133 -7.90 36.12 -2.43
C ASP A 133 -7.75 36.69 -3.84
N ALA A 134 -8.36 37.87 -4.09
CA ALA A 134 -8.38 38.52 -5.39
C ALA A 134 -8.83 37.60 -6.56
N GLY A 135 -9.64 36.58 -6.29
CA GLY A 135 -10.18 35.63 -7.27
C GLY A 135 -9.24 34.46 -7.60
N ARG A 136 -8.17 34.27 -6.81
CA ARG A 136 -7.23 33.14 -6.94
C ARG A 136 -7.14 32.35 -5.64
N ILE A 137 -6.93 31.03 -5.76
CA ILE A 137 -6.76 30.16 -4.61
C ILE A 137 -5.36 30.38 -4.04
N ILE A 138 -5.29 30.81 -2.78
CA ILE A 138 -4.03 31.01 -2.04
C ILE A 138 -3.72 29.85 -1.10
N LEU A 139 -4.76 29.16 -0.60
CA LEU A 139 -4.62 28.03 0.33
C LEU A 139 -5.68 26.97 0.04
N GLU A 140 -5.25 25.74 0.04
CA GLU A 140 -6.09 24.56 0.03
C GLU A 140 -5.83 23.73 1.28
N GLU A 141 -6.89 23.42 2.04
CA GLU A 141 -6.84 22.50 3.17
C GLU A 141 -7.61 21.22 2.79
N ALA A 142 -6.89 20.13 2.54
CA ALA A 142 -7.47 18.88 2.09
C ALA A 142 -7.66 17.91 3.26
N THR A 143 -8.84 17.29 3.31
CA THR A 143 -9.20 16.25 4.28
C THR A 143 -9.73 15.03 3.53
N TRP A 144 -9.02 13.93 3.63
CA TRP A 144 -9.43 12.62 3.13
C TRP A 144 -8.72 11.55 3.96
N ASP A 145 -9.20 10.33 3.93
CA ASP A 145 -8.64 9.24 4.71
C ASP A 145 -7.90 8.23 3.81
N PRO A 146 -6.57 8.35 3.66
CA PRO A 146 -5.79 7.36 2.91
C PRO A 146 -5.76 5.99 3.59
N SER A 147 -6.03 5.91 4.91
CA SER A 147 -6.09 4.63 5.61
C SER A 147 -7.30 3.82 5.15
N ALA A 148 -8.42 4.47 4.85
CA ALA A 148 -9.60 3.83 4.27
C ALA A 148 -9.27 3.25 2.89
N LEU A 149 -8.63 4.03 2.01
CA LEU A 149 -8.17 3.55 0.71
C LEU A 149 -7.24 2.34 0.85
N LEU A 150 -6.25 2.41 1.73
CA LEU A 150 -5.32 1.30 1.96
C LEU A 150 -6.03 0.07 2.51
N ALA A 151 -7.00 0.25 3.41
CA ALA A 151 -7.80 -0.85 3.94
C ALA A 151 -8.65 -1.53 2.86
N ASP A 152 -9.29 -0.76 1.97
CA ASP A 152 -10.05 -1.27 0.85
C ASP A 152 -9.18 -2.03 -0.16
N LEU A 153 -7.92 -1.62 -0.31
CA LEU A 153 -6.91 -2.34 -1.08
C LEU A 153 -6.36 -3.60 -0.37
N GLY A 154 -6.84 -3.90 0.84
CA GLY A 154 -6.34 -5.00 1.67
C GLY A 154 -4.96 -4.71 2.28
N LEU A 155 -4.56 -3.44 2.35
CA LEU A 155 -3.29 -2.98 2.87
C LEU A 155 -3.47 -2.34 4.23
N LYS A 156 -2.79 -2.87 5.23
CA LYS A 156 -2.61 -2.20 6.52
C LYS A 156 -1.16 -1.78 6.64
N SER A 157 -0.93 -0.52 6.98
CA SER A 157 0.43 -0.01 7.15
C SER A 157 0.81 -0.01 8.62
N LEU A 158 1.97 -0.60 8.92
CA LEU A 158 2.65 -0.40 10.18
C LEU A 158 3.57 0.84 10.15
N ALA A 159 3.76 1.45 8.96
CA ALA A 159 4.67 2.56 8.77
C ALA A 159 4.33 3.76 9.67
N SER A 160 3.04 4.07 9.82
CA SER A 160 2.60 5.14 10.71
C SER A 160 2.94 4.94 12.19
N ALA A 161 3.26 3.71 12.58
CA ALA A 161 3.68 3.39 13.95
C ALA A 161 5.21 3.50 14.12
N PHE A 162 5.98 3.46 13.01
CA PHE A 162 7.44 3.36 13.07
C PHE A 162 8.19 4.47 12.31
N ASP A 163 7.53 5.13 11.33
CA ASP A 163 8.17 6.16 10.50
C ASP A 163 7.85 7.59 10.95
N GLN A 164 6.93 7.75 11.89
CA GLN A 164 6.73 9.06 12.51
C GLN A 164 7.76 9.22 13.62
N GLU A 165 8.69 10.13 13.43
CA GLU A 165 9.30 10.87 14.53
C GLU A 165 8.17 11.62 15.24
N ASN A 166 7.35 10.89 15.99
CA ASN A 166 6.30 11.45 16.80
C ASN A 166 7.00 11.98 18.04
N GLU A 167 7.31 13.27 18.05
CA GLU A 167 7.86 13.99 19.20
C GLU A 167 7.02 13.81 20.48
N SER A 168 5.82 13.25 20.39
CA SER A 168 4.93 12.98 21.52
C SER A 168 5.18 11.64 22.21
N VAL A 169 5.87 10.70 21.58
CA VAL A 169 6.39 9.49 22.20
C VAL A 169 7.87 9.75 22.39
N SER A 170 8.27 10.07 23.62
CA SER A 170 9.68 10.19 23.99
C SER A 170 10.34 8.82 24.02
N ASP A 171 10.41 8.17 22.87
CA ASP A 171 11.35 7.11 22.66
C ASP A 171 12.72 7.75 22.65
N ASN A 172 13.47 7.48 23.71
CA ASN A 172 14.84 7.92 23.85
C ASN A 172 15.66 7.10 22.85
N LEU A 173 15.64 7.50 21.57
CA LEU A 173 16.36 6.85 20.46
C LEU A 173 17.88 6.95 20.59
N ASP A 174 18.40 7.65 21.61
CA ASP A 174 19.82 7.69 21.96
C ASP A 174 20.43 6.30 22.26
N GLY A 175 19.64 5.24 22.17
CA GLY A 175 20.01 3.86 22.45
C GLY A 175 19.67 2.84 21.38
N GLU A 176 19.39 3.23 20.12
CA GLU A 176 19.19 2.23 19.05
C GLU A 176 20.43 1.31 18.94
N PRO A 177 20.22 -0.03 18.90
CA PRO A 177 21.33 -0.96 18.75
C PRO A 177 21.97 -0.77 17.37
N THR A 178 23.28 -0.84 17.31
CA THR A 178 23.99 -0.82 16.03
C THR A 178 23.52 -1.99 15.14
N LYS A 179 23.57 -1.80 13.82
CA LYS A 179 23.28 -2.86 12.86
C LYS A 179 24.03 -4.17 13.14
N ASP A 180 25.27 -4.07 13.65
CA ASP A 180 26.08 -5.25 13.96
C ASP A 180 25.65 -5.93 15.28
N ALA A 181 25.20 -5.17 16.26
CA ALA A 181 24.60 -5.71 17.47
C ALA A 181 23.30 -6.48 17.16
N LEU A 182 22.42 -5.90 16.32
CA LEU A 182 21.19 -6.58 15.88
C LEU A 182 21.50 -7.85 15.06
N LYS A 183 22.49 -7.80 14.17
CA LYS A 183 22.95 -9.01 13.44
C LYS A 183 23.51 -10.07 14.38
N ALA A 184 24.26 -9.67 15.42
CA ALA A 184 24.79 -10.61 16.39
C ALA A 184 23.68 -11.32 17.18
N PHE A 185 22.63 -10.58 17.57
CA PHE A 185 21.43 -11.17 18.17
C PHE A 185 20.75 -12.16 17.21
N ASN A 186 20.44 -11.75 15.97
CA ASN A 186 19.75 -12.58 14.99
C ASN A 186 20.52 -13.86 14.63
N ARG A 187 21.87 -13.86 14.74
CA ARG A 187 22.70 -15.06 14.53
C ARG A 187 22.52 -16.13 15.59
N GLN A 188 21.97 -15.80 16.76
CA GLN A 188 21.68 -16.78 17.80
C GLN A 188 20.31 -17.45 17.58
N PHE A 189 19.46 -16.88 16.73
CA PHE A 189 18.13 -17.41 16.45
C PHE A 189 18.22 -18.53 15.39
N ILE A 190 17.87 -19.73 15.78
CA ILE A 190 17.81 -20.91 14.90
C ILE A 190 16.42 -20.96 14.28
N THR A 191 16.35 -21.17 12.97
CA THR A 191 15.08 -21.32 12.23
C THR A 191 15.13 -22.51 11.31
N GLY A 192 13.98 -22.98 10.86
CA GLY A 192 13.86 -23.77 9.64
C GLY A 192 14.17 -22.92 8.40
N VAL A 193 14.18 -23.57 7.26
CA VAL A 193 14.25 -22.92 5.95
C VAL A 193 12.96 -23.16 5.21
N THR A 194 12.30 -22.09 4.82
CA THR A 194 11.05 -22.17 4.05
C THR A 194 11.20 -21.56 2.66
N VAL A 195 10.48 -22.12 1.69
CA VAL A 195 10.28 -21.50 0.38
C VAL A 195 8.84 -21.07 0.28
N VAL A 196 8.63 -19.76 0.15
CA VAL A 196 7.31 -19.17 -0.10
C VAL A 196 7.10 -19.06 -1.60
N THR A 197 5.96 -19.53 -2.08
CA THR A 197 5.63 -19.67 -3.50
C THR A 197 4.29 -19.03 -3.82
N ALA A 198 4.14 -18.54 -5.05
CA ALA A 198 2.86 -18.09 -5.60
C ALA A 198 2.86 -18.26 -7.12
N MET A 199 1.69 -18.29 -7.75
CA MET A 199 1.56 -18.13 -9.19
C MET A 199 1.58 -16.67 -9.57
N ASP A 200 2.25 -16.30 -10.65
CA ASP A 200 2.13 -14.98 -11.23
C ASP A 200 0.88 -14.85 -12.13
N ALA A 201 0.65 -13.66 -12.68
CA ALA A 201 -0.50 -13.38 -13.53
C ALA A 201 -0.49 -14.18 -14.85
N GLU A 202 0.68 -14.64 -15.30
CA GLU A 202 0.87 -15.47 -16.49
C GLU A 202 0.76 -16.97 -16.19
N GLY A 203 0.45 -17.35 -14.94
CA GLY A 203 0.35 -18.75 -14.51
C GLY A 203 1.69 -19.45 -14.35
N LYS A 204 2.79 -18.70 -14.12
CA LYS A 204 4.11 -19.25 -13.84
C LYS A 204 4.39 -19.25 -12.35
N PRO A 205 4.99 -20.33 -11.82
CA PRO A 205 5.36 -20.41 -10.42
C PRO A 205 6.51 -19.45 -10.10
N ARG A 206 6.41 -18.77 -8.97
CA ARG A 206 7.43 -17.88 -8.40
C ARG A 206 7.70 -18.28 -6.96
N GLY A 207 8.92 -18.07 -6.49
CA GLY A 207 9.27 -18.42 -5.12
C GLY A 207 10.55 -17.76 -4.62
N LEU A 208 10.69 -17.71 -3.30
CA LEU A 208 11.88 -17.22 -2.61
C LEU A 208 12.09 -17.98 -1.30
N ALA A 209 13.36 -18.20 -0.93
CA ALA A 209 13.69 -18.74 0.37
C ALA A 209 13.58 -17.64 1.44
N VAL A 210 12.94 -17.97 2.55
CA VAL A 210 12.81 -17.11 3.73
C VAL A 210 13.03 -17.92 5.01
N ASN A 211 13.41 -17.23 6.08
CA ASN A 211 13.49 -17.77 7.45
C ASN A 211 12.51 -17.06 8.39
N SER A 212 11.60 -16.29 7.86
CA SER A 212 10.67 -15.44 8.61
C SER A 212 9.29 -16.06 8.85
N TYR A 213 9.12 -17.35 8.55
CA TYR A 213 7.90 -18.07 8.85
C TYR A 213 7.65 -18.15 10.36
N ASN A 214 6.43 -17.83 10.77
CA ASN A 214 5.95 -18.06 12.14
C ASN A 214 4.49 -18.53 12.12
N SER A 215 4.19 -19.48 13.03
CA SER A 215 2.83 -19.80 13.41
C SER A 215 2.27 -18.69 14.29
N VAL A 216 1.07 -18.19 13.98
CA VAL A 216 0.40 -17.13 14.74
C VAL A 216 -0.65 -17.74 15.68
N SER A 217 -1.45 -18.69 15.17
CA SER A 217 -2.55 -19.31 15.91
C SER A 217 -2.88 -20.66 15.29
N LEU A 218 -3.34 -21.61 16.12
CA LEU A 218 -3.88 -22.88 15.67
C LEU A 218 -5.39 -22.82 15.43
N GLU A 219 -6.10 -21.98 16.19
CA GLU A 219 -7.55 -21.77 16.07
C GLU A 219 -7.87 -20.27 16.16
N PRO A 220 -8.16 -19.60 15.02
CA PRO A 220 -8.08 -20.09 13.65
C PRO A 220 -6.63 -20.37 13.21
N PRO A 221 -6.40 -21.27 12.22
CA PRO A 221 -5.04 -21.61 11.79
C PRO A 221 -4.43 -20.45 10.98
N LEU A 222 -3.62 -19.64 11.64
CA LEU A 222 -2.97 -18.47 11.07
C LEU A 222 -1.46 -18.59 11.09
N VAL A 223 -0.84 -18.14 10.01
CA VAL A 223 0.62 -18.09 9.86
C VAL A 223 1.04 -16.74 9.29
N MET A 224 2.31 -16.38 9.46
CA MET A 224 2.87 -15.18 8.84
C MET A 224 4.23 -15.44 8.22
N VAL A 225 4.56 -14.62 7.20
CA VAL A 225 5.90 -14.52 6.60
C VAL A 225 6.22 -13.06 6.27
N CYS A 226 7.51 -12.69 6.39
CA CYS A 226 8.00 -11.37 5.98
C CYS A 226 8.75 -11.49 4.66
N VAL A 227 8.37 -10.68 3.67
CA VAL A 227 8.97 -10.69 2.34
C VAL A 227 9.51 -9.31 2.00
N GLN A 228 10.77 -9.27 1.56
CA GLN A 228 11.41 -8.03 1.11
C GLN A 228 10.80 -7.53 -0.19
N LYS A 229 10.41 -6.26 -0.24
CA LYS A 229 9.76 -5.62 -1.41
C LYS A 229 10.63 -5.64 -2.68
N SER A 230 11.95 -5.65 -2.55
CA SER A 230 12.88 -5.74 -3.68
C SER A 230 13.09 -7.16 -4.22
N SER A 231 12.41 -8.18 -3.65
CA SER A 231 12.43 -9.55 -4.16
C SER A 231 11.69 -9.66 -5.49
N SER A 232 12.23 -10.43 -6.44
CA SER A 232 11.56 -10.71 -7.73
C SER A 232 10.23 -11.46 -7.60
N THR A 233 9.99 -12.13 -6.47
CA THR A 233 8.74 -12.85 -6.17
C THR A 233 7.70 -11.94 -5.51
N TYR A 234 8.10 -10.76 -5.03
CA TYR A 234 7.24 -9.89 -4.23
C TYR A 234 5.95 -9.51 -4.94
N ALA A 235 6.04 -9.03 -6.19
CA ALA A 235 4.85 -8.60 -6.94
C ALA A 235 3.83 -9.74 -7.13
N SER A 236 4.29 -10.93 -7.51
CA SER A 236 3.43 -12.11 -7.67
C SER A 236 2.77 -12.50 -6.36
N LEU A 237 3.51 -12.51 -5.26
CA LEU A 237 2.98 -12.81 -3.92
C LEU A 237 1.97 -11.76 -3.44
N PHE A 238 2.24 -10.50 -3.76
CA PHE A 238 1.38 -9.38 -3.36
C PHE A 238 0.02 -9.43 -4.07
N GLN A 239 -0.01 -9.85 -5.33
CA GLN A 239 -1.22 -9.99 -6.14
C GLN A 239 -1.97 -11.30 -5.88
N ALA A 240 -1.28 -12.34 -5.42
CA ALA A 240 -1.87 -13.65 -5.21
C ALA A 240 -2.92 -13.65 -4.08
N SER A 241 -3.98 -14.42 -4.25
CA SER A 241 -4.95 -14.72 -3.19
C SER A 241 -4.46 -15.81 -2.23
N HIS A 242 -3.59 -16.71 -2.72
CA HIS A 242 -3.02 -17.83 -1.98
C HIS A 242 -1.52 -17.91 -2.17
N MET A 243 -0.82 -18.50 -1.21
CA MET A 243 0.60 -18.78 -1.26
C MET A 243 0.89 -20.19 -0.74
N GLY A 244 1.89 -20.85 -1.32
CA GLY A 244 2.49 -22.06 -0.76
C GLY A 244 3.60 -21.69 0.23
N ILE A 245 3.75 -22.46 1.29
CA ILE A 245 4.89 -22.39 2.21
C ILE A 245 5.43 -23.80 2.37
N ASN A 246 6.68 -24.02 1.94
CA ASN A 246 7.33 -25.32 1.89
C ASN A 246 8.52 -25.32 2.83
N ILE A 247 8.54 -26.20 3.83
CA ILE A 247 9.70 -26.43 4.72
C ILE A 247 10.61 -27.42 4.03
N LEU A 248 11.81 -27.00 3.68
CA LEU A 248 12.74 -27.84 2.93
C LEU A 248 13.31 -28.99 3.75
N GLY A 249 13.26 -30.20 3.18
CA GLY A 249 13.87 -31.39 3.75
C GLY A 249 15.40 -31.43 3.57
N GLY A 250 16.09 -32.25 4.36
CA GLY A 250 17.56 -32.38 4.37
C GLY A 250 18.17 -32.69 3.00
N SER A 251 17.44 -33.39 2.13
CA SER A 251 17.84 -33.71 0.75
C SER A 251 17.76 -32.52 -0.22
N GLN A 252 17.02 -31.44 0.13
CA GLN A 252 16.72 -30.33 -0.78
C GLN A 252 17.74 -29.18 -0.72
N ARG A 253 19.02 -29.46 -0.51
CA ARG A 253 20.10 -28.44 -0.43
C ARG A 253 20.27 -27.67 -1.74
N ASP A 254 20.09 -28.30 -2.89
CA ASP A 254 20.21 -27.63 -4.19
C ASP A 254 18.97 -26.79 -4.49
N THR A 255 17.79 -27.24 -4.09
CA THR A 255 16.55 -26.45 -4.10
C THR A 255 16.72 -25.18 -3.29
N LEU A 256 17.28 -25.28 -2.08
CA LEU A 256 17.59 -24.11 -1.25
C LEU A 256 18.50 -23.10 -1.95
N ARG A 257 19.60 -23.58 -2.57
CA ARG A 257 20.53 -22.71 -3.31
C ARG A 257 19.83 -21.98 -4.46
N THR A 258 18.96 -22.70 -5.18
CA THR A 258 18.15 -22.13 -6.27
C THR A 258 17.26 -21.03 -5.77
N PHE A 259 16.49 -21.22 -4.69
CA PHE A 259 15.58 -20.19 -4.16
C PHE A 259 16.28 -19.05 -3.42
N ALA A 260 17.47 -19.25 -2.89
CA ALA A 260 18.31 -18.22 -2.29
C ALA A 260 19.02 -17.36 -3.36
N SER A 261 19.09 -17.78 -4.60
CA SER A 261 19.74 -17.07 -5.70
C SER A 261 18.83 -16.03 -6.36
N LYS A 262 19.40 -15.16 -7.21
CA LYS A 262 18.67 -14.19 -8.05
C LYS A 262 18.40 -14.73 -9.47
N GLY A 263 18.24 -16.03 -9.65
CA GLY A 263 17.97 -16.64 -10.97
C GLY A 263 16.57 -16.33 -11.51
N ALA A 264 16.41 -16.37 -12.85
CA ALA A 264 15.17 -16.01 -13.54
C ALA A 264 14.09 -17.11 -13.48
N ASP A 265 14.46 -18.38 -13.65
CA ASP A 265 13.53 -19.52 -13.59
C ASP A 265 14.02 -20.52 -12.52
N LYS A 266 13.40 -20.43 -11.35
CA LYS A 266 13.76 -21.25 -10.19
C LYS A 266 13.04 -22.60 -10.15
N PHE A 267 12.07 -22.82 -11.04
CA PHE A 267 11.23 -24.00 -11.06
C PHE A 267 11.55 -24.96 -12.24
N ALA A 268 12.44 -24.55 -13.17
CA ALA A 268 12.69 -25.29 -14.39
C ALA A 268 13.08 -26.74 -14.18
N ASP A 269 13.88 -27.04 -13.14
CA ASP A 269 14.43 -28.37 -12.85
C ASP A 269 13.91 -28.93 -11.51
N LEU A 270 12.74 -28.44 -11.04
CA LEU A 270 12.16 -28.87 -9.78
C LEU A 270 10.81 -29.55 -9.98
N ASP A 271 10.60 -30.63 -9.25
CA ASP A 271 9.29 -31.28 -9.14
C ASP A 271 8.43 -30.46 -8.14
N TRP A 272 7.22 -30.15 -8.58
CA TRP A 272 6.23 -29.42 -7.80
C TRP A 272 4.83 -29.68 -8.31
N HIS A 273 3.84 -29.48 -7.48
CA HIS A 273 2.43 -29.61 -7.86
C HIS A 273 1.63 -28.40 -7.38
N GLN A 274 0.41 -28.25 -7.88
CA GLN A 274 -0.52 -27.24 -7.40
C GLN A 274 -1.27 -27.75 -6.17
N GLY A 275 -1.28 -26.95 -5.12
CA GLY A 275 -2.17 -27.15 -3.98
C GLY A 275 -3.65 -26.99 -4.37
N PRO A 276 -4.59 -27.26 -3.45
CA PRO A 276 -6.04 -27.21 -3.71
C PRO A 276 -6.56 -25.89 -4.28
N ASN A 277 -5.88 -24.77 -4.00
CA ASN A 277 -6.23 -23.44 -4.51
C ASN A 277 -5.19 -22.89 -5.52
N GLY A 278 -4.33 -23.74 -6.03
CA GLY A 278 -3.43 -23.43 -7.14
C GLY A 278 -2.06 -22.89 -6.75
N SER A 279 -1.71 -22.83 -5.47
CA SER A 279 -0.36 -22.42 -5.05
C SER A 279 0.67 -23.50 -5.39
N PRO A 280 1.89 -23.14 -5.86
CA PRO A 280 2.94 -24.13 -6.07
C PRO A 280 3.42 -24.73 -4.74
N LEU A 281 3.39 -26.06 -4.63
CA LEU A 281 3.95 -26.82 -3.52
C LEU A 281 5.12 -27.66 -4.04
N LEU A 282 6.27 -27.63 -3.35
CA LEU A 282 7.48 -28.32 -3.77
C LEU A 282 7.46 -29.77 -3.31
N ASP A 283 7.67 -30.70 -4.25
CA ASP A 283 7.77 -32.11 -3.94
C ASP A 283 9.05 -32.41 -3.14
N GLY A 284 8.98 -33.36 -2.21
CA GLY A 284 10.09 -33.70 -1.32
C GLY A 284 10.35 -32.71 -0.18
N SER A 285 9.46 -31.78 0.08
CA SER A 285 9.52 -30.95 1.27
C SER A 285 9.15 -31.73 2.53
N SER A 286 9.81 -31.45 3.67
CA SER A 286 9.44 -32.04 4.96
C SER A 286 8.01 -31.68 5.37
N ALA A 287 7.54 -30.48 5.02
CA ALA A 287 6.16 -30.11 5.17
C ALA A 287 5.78 -29.01 4.18
N SER A 288 4.52 -28.97 3.78
CA SER A 288 3.96 -27.95 2.90
C SER A 288 2.58 -27.52 3.38
N ILE A 289 2.29 -26.24 3.29
CA ILE A 289 0.97 -25.69 3.53
C ILE A 289 0.55 -24.76 2.39
N GLU A 290 -0.75 -24.74 2.12
CA GLU A 290 -1.35 -23.71 1.29
C GLU A 290 -2.11 -22.72 2.16
N VAL A 291 -1.88 -21.45 1.93
CA VAL A 291 -2.33 -20.36 2.79
C VAL A 291 -3.12 -19.34 1.97
N GLU A 292 -4.35 -19.06 2.37
CA GLU A 292 -5.11 -17.91 1.87
C GLU A 292 -4.61 -16.64 2.52
N ILE A 293 -4.11 -15.70 1.71
CA ILE A 293 -3.57 -14.42 2.20
C ILE A 293 -4.73 -13.54 2.66
N LYS A 294 -4.74 -13.18 3.95
CA LYS A 294 -5.78 -12.34 4.55
C LYS A 294 -5.35 -10.90 4.72
N GLU A 295 -4.10 -10.68 5.12
CA GLU A 295 -3.59 -9.34 5.45
C GLU A 295 -2.18 -9.15 4.89
N ARG A 296 -1.87 -7.90 4.54
CA ARG A 296 -0.57 -7.44 4.05
C ARG A 296 -0.18 -6.18 4.80
N PHE A 297 0.64 -6.32 5.84
CA PHE A 297 1.12 -5.18 6.62
C PHE A 297 2.41 -4.64 6.02
N GLN A 298 2.40 -3.36 5.66
CA GLN A 298 3.60 -2.68 5.17
C GLN A 298 4.55 -2.38 6.33
N ALA A 299 5.78 -2.87 6.24
CA ALA A 299 6.82 -2.70 7.25
C ALA A 299 8.10 -2.19 6.56
N HIS A 300 8.14 -0.92 6.21
CA HIS A 300 9.23 -0.22 5.52
C HIS A 300 9.75 -1.02 4.30
N THR A 301 10.90 -1.70 4.39
CA THR A 301 11.49 -2.49 3.30
C THR A 301 10.84 -3.85 3.07
N HIS A 302 9.91 -4.26 3.92
CA HIS A 302 9.25 -5.56 3.89
C HIS A 302 7.73 -5.42 3.92
N THR A 303 7.05 -6.50 3.53
CA THR A 303 5.63 -6.71 3.79
C THR A 303 5.48 -7.97 4.63
N ILE A 304 4.68 -7.88 5.70
CA ILE A 304 4.28 -9.02 6.51
C ILE A 304 2.96 -9.54 5.93
N PHE A 305 3.01 -10.75 5.39
CA PHE A 305 1.82 -11.45 4.92
C PHE A 305 1.28 -12.31 6.06
N VAL A 306 0.03 -12.13 6.40
CA VAL A 306 -0.69 -12.96 7.36
C VAL A 306 -1.78 -13.71 6.60
N GLY A 307 -1.86 -15.01 6.79
CA GLY A 307 -2.84 -15.81 6.08
C GLY A 307 -3.38 -16.97 6.89
N ARG A 308 -4.50 -17.50 6.40
CA ARG A 308 -5.18 -18.65 6.96
C ARG A 308 -4.78 -19.91 6.23
N VAL A 309 -4.30 -20.91 6.95
CA VAL A 309 -3.94 -22.22 6.37
C VAL A 309 -5.21 -22.92 5.83
N ARG A 310 -5.14 -23.41 4.61
CA ARG A 310 -6.24 -24.10 3.90
C ARG A 310 -5.96 -25.59 3.72
N SER A 311 -4.70 -25.96 3.54
CA SER A 311 -4.24 -27.35 3.54
C SER A 311 -2.88 -27.45 4.18
N ALA A 312 -2.56 -28.61 4.75
CA ALA A 312 -1.27 -28.89 5.36
C ALA A 312 -0.92 -30.35 5.15
N GLU A 313 0.34 -30.59 4.76
CA GLU A 313 0.94 -31.89 4.61
C GLU A 313 2.30 -31.91 5.30
N ALA A 314 2.67 -32.99 5.95
CA ALA A 314 3.97 -33.18 6.56
C ALA A 314 4.43 -34.62 6.37
N THR A 315 5.73 -34.79 6.22
CA THR A 315 6.41 -36.08 6.15
C THR A 315 7.19 -36.35 7.42
N GLU A 316 7.87 -37.47 7.50
CA GLU A 316 8.82 -37.77 8.59
C GLU A 316 10.25 -37.30 8.27
N ASP A 317 10.46 -36.65 7.13
CA ASP A 317 11.79 -36.18 6.70
C ASP A 317 12.27 -35.01 7.55
N ASP A 318 13.52 -35.09 7.97
CA ASP A 318 14.18 -34.04 8.77
C ASP A 318 14.35 -32.76 7.98
N PRO A 319 13.97 -31.57 8.53
CA PRO A 319 14.09 -30.29 7.83
C PRO A 319 15.51 -29.74 7.84
N ILE A 320 15.83 -28.86 6.89
CA ILE A 320 17.05 -28.05 6.91
C ILE A 320 16.93 -26.98 8.00
N ILE A 321 17.99 -26.84 8.80
CA ILE A 321 18.13 -25.78 9.82
C ILE A 321 19.01 -24.65 9.31
N TYR A 322 18.65 -23.42 9.63
CA TYR A 322 19.45 -22.23 9.40
C TYR A 322 19.92 -21.60 10.71
N LYS A 323 21.22 -21.31 10.82
CA LYS A 323 21.82 -20.57 11.94
C LYS A 323 23.00 -19.75 11.44
N ALA A 324 23.03 -18.47 11.75
CA ALA A 324 24.18 -17.58 11.55
C ALA A 324 24.74 -17.53 10.11
N GLY A 325 23.90 -17.72 9.08
CA GLY A 325 24.33 -17.76 7.67
C GLY A 325 24.75 -19.14 7.19
N GLN A 326 24.60 -20.17 7.98
CA GLN A 326 24.94 -21.57 7.65
C GLN A 326 23.70 -22.47 7.71
N PHE A 327 23.74 -23.57 6.96
CA PHE A 327 22.69 -24.59 6.94
C PHE A 327 23.19 -25.87 7.57
N PHE A 328 22.34 -26.50 8.36
CA PHE A 328 22.64 -27.70 9.13
C PHE A 328 21.61 -28.79 8.85
N ASP A 329 22.01 -30.02 9.05
CA ASP A 329 21.15 -31.17 9.03
C ASP A 329 20.48 -31.33 10.41
N SER A 330 19.16 -31.47 10.44
CA SER A 330 18.46 -31.63 11.71
C SER A 330 18.48 -33.08 12.23
N SER A 331 18.86 -34.04 11.40
CA SER A 331 19.03 -35.44 11.84
C SER A 331 20.11 -35.62 12.93
N ASP A 332 21.05 -34.65 13.05
CA ASP A 332 22.10 -34.63 14.05
C ASP A 332 21.68 -34.00 15.40
N LEU A 333 20.40 -33.54 15.50
CA LEU A 333 19.91 -32.91 16.73
C LEU A 333 19.69 -33.98 17.83
N THR A 334 20.21 -33.68 19.01
CA THR A 334 19.95 -34.49 20.21
C THR A 334 18.85 -33.82 21.04
N PRO A 335 17.74 -34.51 21.34
CA PRO A 335 16.74 -34.00 22.27
C PRO A 335 17.37 -33.66 23.64
N LEU A 336 16.92 -32.58 24.25
CA LEU A 336 17.22 -32.26 25.63
C LEU A 336 16.16 -32.91 26.53
N ASP A 337 16.56 -33.59 27.58
CA ASP A 337 15.68 -34.22 28.59
C ASP A 337 14.85 -33.17 29.36
#